data_80c0c6cb874396bcf41766859a5041f2
#
_entry.id   80c0c6cb874396bcf41766859a5041f2
#
_cell.length_a   1.000
_cell.length_b   1.000
_cell.length_c   1.000
_cell.angle_alpha   90.00
_cell.angle_beta   90.00
_cell.angle_gamma   90.00
#
_symmetry.space_group_name_H-M   'P 1'
#
loop_
_entity.id
_entity.type
_entity.pdbx_description
1 polymer ?
#
loop_
_entity_poly.entity_id
_entity_poly.type
_entity_poly.pdbx_seq_one_letter_code
_entity_poly.pdbx_strand_id
1 'polypeptide(L)'
;MKLENLCACPPYGLLSRIVTHAIMGVLVFGVVWSITGPECLPGGNLFGIISLFSCAIFGGKLVGLIKIPTLPPLPPLLGMLIAGFLIRNIPWVTEQVKIDYKWSASLRNIALAIILARAGLGLDPMALKKLKAVCLRLSLGPCAIETCSAAVLSHFLMGLPLTWGFMLGFVLGAVSPAVVVPSMLILQKEGFGVEKGIPTLLMAAGSFDDILAITGFNTCLAMAFSTGSTINSIVRGVLEVVVGIAAGLAFGFFLRYFPSKDQKYVNWKRSYLLLALSIFAVFSSLAFGFPGSGGLCTLVTSFLAGIAWSTEKEAVERIVAVGWYIFQPLLFGLIGSEISVASLNPQTVGLCVATLAVALVIRILSTYVMVSCAGFNFKEKIFISLAWIPKATVQAAIGSVALDTARGKQNVQYEGYGMDVLTVAFLSILITAPIGAVIIGLTGPKMLQKANESSREEAAREGESGIV
;
A
#
# COMPACT_ATOMS: atom_id res chain seq x y z
N MET A 1 23.09 -3.90 -40.90
CA MET A 1 21.64 -4.11 -41.12
C MET A 1 21.36 -3.48 -42.49
N LYS A 2 21.10 -4.28 -43.54
CA LYS A 2 21.00 -3.79 -44.92
C LYS A 2 19.75 -2.91 -45.07
N LEU A 3 19.88 -1.75 -45.70
CA LEU A 3 18.80 -0.81 -46.03
C LEU A 3 17.65 -1.44 -46.83
N GLU A 4 17.93 -2.52 -47.55
CA GLU A 4 16.98 -3.28 -48.37
C GLU A 4 15.77 -3.85 -47.57
N ASN A 5 15.92 -4.10 -46.27
CA ASN A 5 14.83 -4.61 -45.42
C ASN A 5 13.90 -3.50 -44.91
N LEU A 6 14.21 -2.23 -45.13
CA LEU A 6 13.37 -1.10 -44.72
C LEU A 6 12.23 -0.80 -45.71
N CYS A 7 12.38 -1.23 -47.00
CA CYS A 7 11.42 -0.97 -48.08
C CYS A 7 10.58 -2.18 -48.45
N ALA A 8 10.72 -3.32 -47.78
CA ALA A 8 9.89 -4.47 -48.02
C ALA A 8 8.44 -4.24 -47.56
N CYS A 9 7.46 -4.48 -48.40
CA CYS A 9 6.04 -4.36 -48.05
C CYS A 9 5.43 -5.79 -48.03
N PRO A 10 4.98 -6.29 -46.85
CA PRO A 10 4.93 -5.66 -45.53
C PRO A 10 6.34 -5.54 -44.88
N PRO A 11 6.55 -4.48 -44.05
CA PRO A 11 7.83 -4.27 -43.38
C PRO A 11 8.11 -5.40 -42.37
N TYR A 12 9.39 -5.77 -42.23
CA TYR A 12 9.82 -6.78 -41.26
C TYR A 12 10.64 -6.19 -40.10
N GLY A 13 10.75 -6.95 -39.00
CA GLY A 13 11.62 -6.60 -37.89
C GLY A 13 11.07 -5.45 -37.01
N LEU A 14 11.93 -4.52 -36.62
CA LEU A 14 11.61 -3.44 -35.72
C LEU A 14 10.54 -2.49 -36.28
N LEU A 15 10.63 -2.14 -37.57
CA LEU A 15 9.68 -1.25 -38.24
C LEU A 15 8.27 -1.85 -38.25
N SER A 16 8.13 -3.13 -38.56
CA SER A 16 6.85 -3.85 -38.52
C SER A 16 6.22 -3.79 -37.12
N ARG A 17 7.01 -4.03 -36.07
CA ARG A 17 6.53 -3.95 -34.68
C ARG A 17 6.04 -2.55 -34.33
N ILE A 18 6.83 -1.52 -34.68
CA ILE A 18 6.45 -0.13 -34.40
C ILE A 18 5.15 0.23 -35.12
N VAL A 19 5.05 -0.07 -36.42
CA VAL A 19 3.85 0.23 -37.21
C VAL A 19 2.64 -0.51 -36.67
N THR A 20 2.78 -1.81 -36.37
CA THR A 20 1.69 -2.61 -35.81
C THR A 20 1.19 -2.03 -34.46
N HIS A 21 2.09 -1.73 -33.54
CA HIS A 21 1.69 -1.16 -32.24
C HIS A 21 1.11 0.24 -32.39
N ALA A 22 1.63 1.07 -33.30
CA ALA A 22 1.08 2.37 -33.58
C ALA A 22 -0.36 2.29 -34.13
N ILE A 23 -0.60 1.41 -35.11
CA ILE A 23 -1.93 1.18 -35.68
C ILE A 23 -2.89 0.64 -34.61
N MET A 24 -2.45 -0.35 -33.83
CA MET A 24 -3.27 -0.86 -32.72
C MET A 24 -3.62 0.24 -31.72
N GLY A 25 -2.68 1.10 -31.36
CA GLY A 25 -2.91 2.23 -30.48
C GLY A 25 -3.93 3.23 -31.06
N VAL A 26 -3.77 3.60 -32.33
CA VAL A 26 -4.70 4.50 -33.03
C VAL A 26 -6.12 3.92 -33.11
N LEU A 27 -6.22 2.63 -33.43
CA LEU A 27 -7.51 1.95 -33.50
C LEU A 27 -8.20 1.87 -32.14
N VAL A 28 -7.46 1.50 -31.08
CA VAL A 28 -8.01 1.49 -29.72
C VAL A 28 -8.45 2.89 -29.31
N PHE A 29 -7.63 3.91 -29.57
CA PHE A 29 -8.00 5.31 -29.30
C PHE A 29 -9.26 5.71 -30.08
N GLY A 30 -9.33 5.42 -31.38
CA GLY A 30 -10.49 5.72 -32.23
C GLY A 30 -11.77 5.04 -31.74
N VAL A 31 -11.69 3.78 -31.31
CA VAL A 31 -12.85 3.07 -30.72
C VAL A 31 -13.28 3.73 -29.42
N VAL A 32 -12.34 4.00 -28.51
CA VAL A 32 -12.66 4.65 -27.23
C VAL A 32 -13.25 6.04 -27.48
N TRP A 33 -12.65 6.82 -28.37
CA TRP A 33 -13.17 8.16 -28.74
C TRP A 33 -14.57 8.09 -29.35
N SER A 34 -14.85 7.14 -30.22
CA SER A 34 -16.19 6.97 -30.83
C SER A 34 -17.28 6.63 -29.80
N ILE A 35 -16.91 5.98 -28.68
CA ILE A 35 -17.84 5.61 -27.60
C ILE A 35 -17.98 6.74 -26.57
N THR A 36 -16.87 7.37 -26.17
CA THR A 36 -16.84 8.32 -25.05
C THR A 36 -16.83 9.80 -25.45
N GLY A 37 -16.65 10.08 -26.75
CA GLY A 37 -16.66 11.45 -27.29
C GLY A 37 -15.53 12.31 -26.67
N PRO A 38 -15.86 13.53 -26.14
CA PRO A 38 -14.89 14.48 -25.64
C PRO A 38 -14.14 14.02 -24.37
N GLU A 39 -14.64 13.04 -23.65
CA GLU A 39 -14.00 12.53 -22.43
C GLU A 39 -12.62 11.92 -22.68
N CYS A 40 -12.37 11.46 -23.90
CA CYS A 40 -11.09 10.88 -24.35
C CYS A 40 -10.10 11.94 -24.88
N LEU A 41 -10.53 13.20 -24.99
CA LEU A 41 -9.69 14.31 -25.46
C LEU A 41 -9.03 15.06 -24.29
N PRO A 42 -7.96 15.84 -24.57
CA PRO A 42 -7.33 16.68 -23.55
C PRO A 42 -8.36 17.56 -22.82
N GLY A 43 -8.32 17.51 -21.48
CA GLY A 43 -9.30 18.16 -20.60
C GLY A 43 -10.45 17.24 -20.17
N GLY A 44 -10.66 16.07 -20.81
CA GLY A 44 -11.61 15.07 -20.41
C GLY A 44 -11.07 14.15 -19.31
N ASN A 45 -12.01 13.56 -18.54
CA ASN A 45 -11.66 12.74 -17.38
C ASN A 45 -10.97 11.43 -17.77
N LEU A 46 -11.41 10.75 -18.82
CA LEU A 46 -10.82 9.51 -19.30
C LEU A 46 -9.40 9.74 -19.82
N PHE A 47 -9.18 10.84 -20.58
CA PHE A 47 -7.83 11.25 -20.99
C PHE A 47 -6.93 11.48 -19.78
N GLY A 48 -7.45 12.16 -18.76
CA GLY A 48 -6.73 12.41 -17.50
C GLY A 48 -6.26 11.13 -16.84
N ILE A 49 -7.15 10.14 -16.69
CA ILE A 49 -6.84 8.85 -16.04
C ILE A 49 -5.82 8.06 -16.85
N ILE A 50 -5.97 7.96 -18.18
CA ILE A 50 -5.06 7.21 -19.04
C ILE A 50 -3.68 7.87 -19.07
N SER A 51 -3.63 9.20 -19.14
CA SER A 51 -2.37 9.96 -19.11
C SER A 51 -1.65 9.80 -17.79
N LEU A 52 -2.35 9.90 -16.66
CA LEU A 52 -1.79 9.67 -15.33
C LEU A 52 -1.25 8.25 -15.19
N PHE A 53 -2.02 7.24 -15.60
CA PHE A 53 -1.62 5.84 -15.55
C PHE A 53 -0.34 5.59 -16.35
N SER A 54 -0.29 6.11 -17.58
CA SER A 54 0.87 5.95 -18.47
C SER A 54 2.11 6.64 -17.89
N CYS A 55 1.97 7.87 -17.40
CA CYS A 55 3.06 8.62 -16.77
C CYS A 55 3.53 7.95 -15.46
N ALA A 56 2.62 7.41 -14.67
CA ALA A 56 2.96 6.68 -13.44
C ALA A 56 3.75 5.41 -13.75
N ILE A 57 3.33 4.61 -14.74
CA ILE A 57 4.10 3.44 -15.19
C ILE A 57 5.49 3.85 -15.68
N PHE A 58 5.57 4.89 -16.49
CA PHE A 58 6.84 5.38 -17.01
C PHE A 58 7.76 5.88 -15.89
N GLY A 59 7.24 6.69 -14.97
CA GLY A 59 7.97 7.17 -13.80
C GLY A 59 8.46 6.02 -12.91
N GLY A 60 7.62 5.03 -12.67
CA GLY A 60 8.00 3.83 -11.92
C GLY A 60 9.12 3.04 -12.60
N LYS A 61 9.07 2.87 -13.93
CA LYS A 61 10.13 2.22 -14.70
C LYS A 61 11.44 3.03 -14.68
N LEU A 62 11.37 4.36 -14.81
CA LEU A 62 12.56 5.23 -14.74
C LEU A 62 13.28 5.08 -13.40
N VAL A 63 12.55 5.14 -12.29
CA VAL A 63 13.15 4.96 -10.96
C VAL A 63 13.69 3.54 -10.79
N GLY A 64 13.00 2.53 -11.29
CA GLY A 64 13.48 1.14 -11.27
C GLY A 64 14.73 0.87 -12.12
N LEU A 65 15.05 1.73 -13.10
CA LEU A 65 16.28 1.66 -13.88
C LEU A 65 17.49 2.26 -13.15
N ILE A 66 17.26 3.06 -12.11
CA ILE A 66 18.34 3.65 -11.30
C ILE A 66 18.96 2.53 -10.44
N LYS A 67 20.01 1.91 -10.99
CA LYS A 67 20.80 0.90 -10.28
C LYS A 67 22.06 1.55 -9.73
N ILE A 68 22.12 1.67 -8.42
CA ILE A 68 23.32 2.11 -7.72
C ILE A 68 24.07 0.83 -7.31
N PRO A 69 25.33 0.63 -7.73
CA PRO A 69 26.05 -0.65 -7.61
C PRO A 69 26.11 -1.27 -6.19
N THR A 70 25.97 -0.45 -5.16
CA THR A 70 26.07 -0.86 -3.74
C THR A 70 24.74 -0.81 -3.00
N LEU A 71 23.64 -0.41 -3.68
CA LEU A 71 22.34 -0.16 -3.06
C LEU A 71 21.25 -1.07 -3.64
N PRO A 72 20.25 -1.45 -2.85
CA PRO A 72 19.07 -2.10 -3.39
C PRO A 72 18.37 -1.17 -4.38
N PRO A 73 17.64 -1.72 -5.37
CA PRO A 73 16.90 -0.91 -6.33
C PRO A 73 15.88 -0.04 -5.60
N LEU A 74 15.80 1.23 -6.00
CA LEU A 74 14.80 2.15 -5.47
C LEU A 74 13.37 1.62 -5.77
N PRO A 75 12.42 1.77 -4.84
CA PRO A 75 11.06 1.31 -5.05
C PRO A 75 10.40 2.02 -6.24
N PRO A 76 9.87 1.30 -7.25
CA PRO A 76 9.20 1.90 -8.42
C PRO A 76 8.02 2.80 -8.05
N LEU A 77 7.36 2.52 -6.92
CA LEU A 77 6.24 3.33 -6.41
C LEU A 77 6.59 4.80 -6.19
N LEU A 78 7.86 5.12 -5.88
CA LEU A 78 8.34 6.49 -5.76
C LEU A 78 8.23 7.25 -7.09
N GLY A 79 8.63 6.61 -8.20
CA GLY A 79 8.51 7.21 -9.53
C GLY A 79 7.05 7.40 -9.95
N MET A 80 6.16 6.49 -9.56
CA MET A 80 4.71 6.60 -9.81
C MET A 80 4.12 7.80 -9.05
N LEU A 81 4.50 7.98 -7.79
CA LEU A 81 4.07 9.09 -6.94
C LEU A 81 4.56 10.44 -7.48
N ILE A 82 5.84 10.52 -7.84
CA ILE A 82 6.45 11.73 -8.41
C ILE A 82 5.81 12.08 -9.75
N ALA A 83 5.51 11.10 -10.60
CA ALA A 83 4.85 11.35 -11.89
C ALA A 83 3.48 12.01 -11.69
N GLY A 84 2.66 11.51 -10.76
CA GLY A 84 1.39 12.15 -10.41
C GLY A 84 1.56 13.56 -9.87
N PHE A 85 2.52 13.76 -8.98
CA PHE A 85 2.85 15.07 -8.43
C PHE A 85 3.29 16.07 -9.52
N LEU A 86 4.12 15.65 -10.47
CA LEU A 86 4.55 16.50 -11.59
C LEU A 86 3.37 16.87 -12.49
N ILE A 87 2.48 15.93 -12.82
CA ILE A 87 1.26 16.21 -13.58
C ILE A 87 0.44 17.31 -12.93
N ARG A 88 0.30 17.31 -11.61
CA ARG A 88 -0.49 18.29 -10.86
C ARG A 88 0.18 19.67 -10.83
N ASN A 89 1.50 19.74 -10.84
CA ASN A 89 2.25 20.96 -10.54
C ASN A 89 2.90 21.61 -11.77
N ILE A 90 2.79 21.00 -12.96
CA ILE A 90 3.21 21.63 -14.22
C ILE A 90 1.96 22.29 -14.84
N PRO A 91 1.86 23.63 -14.90
CA PRO A 91 0.62 24.33 -15.25
C PRO A 91 0.03 23.89 -16.59
N TRP A 92 0.85 23.78 -17.61
CA TRP A 92 0.42 23.34 -18.94
C TRP A 92 -0.15 21.92 -18.97
N VAL A 93 0.42 21.01 -18.18
CA VAL A 93 -0.05 19.61 -18.08
C VAL A 93 -1.34 19.53 -17.27
N THR A 94 -1.43 20.28 -16.17
CA THR A 94 -2.60 20.29 -15.28
C THR A 94 -3.87 20.75 -15.99
N GLU A 95 -3.76 21.68 -16.94
CA GLU A 95 -4.90 22.14 -17.72
C GLU A 95 -5.47 21.05 -18.65
N GLN A 96 -4.61 20.16 -19.14
CA GLN A 96 -4.98 19.09 -20.06
C GLN A 96 -5.34 17.78 -19.35
N VAL A 97 -4.76 17.51 -18.19
CA VAL A 97 -4.96 16.27 -17.42
C VAL A 97 -5.88 16.55 -16.24
N LYS A 98 -7.18 16.55 -16.50
CA LYS A 98 -8.21 16.74 -15.46
C LYS A 98 -8.79 15.39 -15.06
N ILE A 99 -8.87 15.14 -13.76
CA ILE A 99 -9.50 13.93 -13.21
C ILE A 99 -10.54 14.37 -12.20
N ASP A 100 -11.78 13.93 -12.43
CA ASP A 100 -12.87 14.15 -11.48
C ASP A 100 -12.59 13.45 -10.16
N TYR A 101 -12.90 14.13 -9.05
CA TYR A 101 -12.58 13.62 -7.71
C TYR A 101 -13.31 12.31 -7.38
N LYS A 102 -14.54 12.09 -7.92
CA LYS A 102 -15.31 10.86 -7.69
C LYS A 102 -14.63 9.67 -8.37
N TRP A 103 -14.11 9.87 -9.58
CA TRP A 103 -13.34 8.84 -10.28
C TRP A 103 -12.02 8.55 -9.56
N SER A 104 -11.31 9.60 -9.14
CA SER A 104 -10.09 9.48 -8.37
C SER A 104 -10.32 8.69 -7.08
N ALA A 105 -11.32 9.07 -6.27
CA ALA A 105 -11.68 8.38 -5.04
C ALA A 105 -12.10 6.92 -5.29
N SER A 106 -12.91 6.66 -6.34
CA SER A 106 -13.34 5.29 -6.67
C SER A 106 -12.17 4.39 -7.05
N LEU A 107 -11.25 4.87 -7.88
CA LEU A 107 -10.05 4.11 -8.28
C LEU A 107 -9.13 3.83 -7.08
N ARG A 108 -8.95 4.80 -6.17
CA ARG A 108 -8.20 4.60 -4.93
C ARG A 108 -8.88 3.58 -4.01
N ASN A 109 -10.20 3.59 -3.89
CA ASN A 109 -10.96 2.62 -3.10
C ASN A 109 -10.88 1.19 -3.69
N ILE A 110 -10.88 1.04 -5.02
CA ILE A 110 -10.62 -0.26 -5.66
C ILE A 110 -9.20 -0.73 -5.34
N ALA A 111 -8.20 0.15 -5.48
CA ALA A 111 -6.82 -0.16 -5.13
C ALA A 111 -6.67 -0.55 -3.65
N LEU A 112 -7.37 0.16 -2.75
CA LEU A 112 -7.45 -0.17 -1.32
C LEU A 112 -8.02 -1.58 -1.11
N ALA A 113 -9.13 -1.92 -1.75
CA ALA A 113 -9.72 -3.27 -1.65
C ALA A 113 -8.73 -4.36 -2.10
N ILE A 114 -8.01 -4.15 -3.21
CA ILE A 114 -7.03 -5.10 -3.73
C ILE A 114 -5.84 -5.26 -2.78
N ILE A 115 -5.30 -4.16 -2.23
CA ILE A 115 -4.15 -4.24 -1.32
C ILE A 115 -4.53 -4.91 0.01
N LEU A 116 -5.75 -4.64 0.51
CA LEU A 116 -6.27 -5.29 1.71
C LEU A 116 -6.52 -6.78 1.49
N ALA A 117 -7.03 -7.16 0.32
CA ALA A 117 -7.18 -8.56 -0.05
C ALA A 117 -5.83 -9.28 -0.09
N ARG A 118 -4.78 -8.66 -0.65
CA ARG A 118 -3.41 -9.19 -0.61
C ARG A 118 -2.85 -9.29 0.80
N ALA A 119 -3.04 -8.25 1.61
CA ALA A 119 -2.57 -8.25 3.00
C ALA A 119 -3.20 -9.38 3.80
N GLY A 120 -4.52 -9.58 3.68
CA GLY A 120 -5.23 -10.66 4.35
C GLY A 120 -4.80 -12.06 3.88
N LEU A 121 -4.63 -12.26 2.56
CA LEU A 121 -4.09 -13.51 2.00
C LEU A 121 -2.67 -13.78 2.49
N GLY A 122 -1.81 -12.75 2.51
CA GLY A 122 -0.39 -12.87 2.89
C GLY A 122 -0.15 -13.24 4.35
N LEU A 123 -1.15 -13.17 5.22
CA LEU A 123 -1.01 -13.56 6.61
C LEU A 123 -0.74 -15.06 6.77
N ASP A 124 0.34 -15.39 7.50
CA ASP A 124 0.70 -16.75 7.84
C ASP A 124 0.39 -17.06 9.31
N PRO A 125 -0.64 -17.93 9.59
CA PRO A 125 -0.99 -18.32 10.95
C PRO A 125 0.11 -19.12 11.65
N MET A 126 0.96 -19.82 10.89
CA MET A 126 2.03 -20.67 11.46
C MET A 126 3.23 -19.81 11.90
N ALA A 127 3.60 -18.80 11.10
CA ALA A 127 4.62 -17.84 11.51
C ALA A 127 4.23 -17.11 12.80
N LEU A 128 2.94 -16.76 12.94
CA LEU A 128 2.39 -16.20 14.17
C LEU A 128 2.53 -17.12 15.37
N LYS A 129 2.35 -18.45 15.20
CA LYS A 129 2.51 -19.43 16.27
C LYS A 129 3.96 -19.63 16.68
N LYS A 130 4.94 -19.61 15.77
CA LYS A 130 6.38 -19.80 16.06
C LYS A 130 7.02 -18.60 16.79
N LEU A 131 6.64 -17.39 16.42
CA LEU A 131 7.28 -16.13 16.87
C LEU A 131 6.46 -15.34 17.90
N LYS A 132 5.46 -15.95 18.50
CA LYS A 132 4.35 -15.44 19.35
C LYS A 132 4.56 -14.07 20.01
N ALA A 133 5.49 -13.96 20.95
CA ALA A 133 5.61 -12.77 21.80
C ALA A 133 6.39 -11.63 21.14
N VAL A 134 7.42 -11.96 20.35
CA VAL A 134 8.27 -10.96 19.70
C VAL A 134 7.56 -10.35 18.51
N CYS A 135 6.92 -11.17 17.68
CA CYS A 135 6.13 -10.70 16.54
C CYS A 135 4.99 -9.79 17.00
N LEU A 136 4.24 -10.19 18.04
CA LEU A 136 3.16 -9.38 18.59
C LEU A 136 3.65 -8.05 19.18
N ARG A 137 4.75 -8.06 19.95
CA ARG A 137 5.35 -6.84 20.51
C ARG A 137 5.84 -5.90 19.41
N LEU A 138 6.48 -6.46 18.38
CA LEU A 138 7.03 -5.70 17.26
C LEU A 138 5.92 -5.11 16.36
N SER A 139 4.78 -5.78 16.25
CA SER A 139 3.64 -5.26 15.49
C SER A 139 2.86 -4.20 16.26
N LEU A 140 2.51 -4.47 17.53
CA LEU A 140 1.64 -3.60 18.31
C LEU A 140 2.37 -2.40 18.92
N GLY A 141 3.57 -2.65 19.50
CA GLY A 141 4.28 -1.65 20.29
C GLY A 141 4.66 -0.39 19.51
N PRO A 142 5.49 -0.52 18.46
CA PRO A 142 5.93 0.64 17.66
C PRO A 142 4.78 1.37 17.00
N CYS A 143 3.78 0.65 16.47
CA CYS A 143 2.60 1.25 15.84
C CYS A 143 1.80 2.09 16.86
N ALA A 144 1.47 1.53 18.02
CA ALA A 144 0.72 2.25 19.05
C ALA A 144 1.48 3.48 19.59
N ILE A 145 2.79 3.34 19.84
CA ILE A 145 3.61 4.44 20.37
C ILE A 145 3.77 5.55 19.32
N GLU A 146 4.03 5.20 18.04
CA GLU A 146 4.10 6.17 16.96
C GLU A 146 2.76 6.87 16.76
N THR A 147 1.65 6.13 16.77
CA THR A 147 0.31 6.68 16.64
C THR A 147 -0.01 7.68 17.74
N CYS A 148 0.24 7.34 19.00
CA CYS A 148 0.01 8.24 20.12
C CYS A 148 0.91 9.48 20.05
N SER A 149 2.18 9.31 19.72
CA SER A 149 3.10 10.44 19.61
C SER A 149 2.75 11.36 18.43
N ALA A 150 2.40 10.80 17.28
CA ALA A 150 1.96 11.58 16.12
C ALA A 150 0.63 12.32 16.39
N ALA A 151 -0.30 11.69 17.12
CA ALA A 151 -1.56 12.32 17.53
C ALA A 151 -1.32 13.54 18.42
N VAL A 152 -0.45 13.40 19.42
CA VAL A 152 -0.08 14.51 20.33
C VAL A 152 0.66 15.60 19.56
N LEU A 153 1.66 15.24 18.76
CA LEU A 153 2.44 16.20 17.98
C LEU A 153 1.56 16.98 17.00
N SER A 154 0.71 16.29 16.23
CA SER A 154 -0.18 16.95 15.26
C SER A 154 -1.23 17.84 15.93
N HIS A 155 -1.70 17.46 17.11
CA HIS A 155 -2.60 18.31 17.89
C HIS A 155 -1.93 19.64 18.30
N PHE A 156 -0.73 19.59 18.87
CA PHE A 156 -0.03 20.78 19.35
C PHE A 156 0.66 21.59 18.25
N LEU A 157 1.23 20.92 17.22
CA LEU A 157 1.97 21.61 16.17
C LEU A 157 1.08 22.06 15.00
N MET A 158 0.12 21.20 14.60
CA MET A 158 -0.72 21.44 13.43
C MET A 158 -2.14 21.89 13.79
N GLY A 159 -2.52 21.89 15.07
CA GLY A 159 -3.87 22.28 15.52
C GLY A 159 -4.96 21.26 15.14
N LEU A 160 -4.60 20.02 14.81
CA LEU A 160 -5.58 18.99 14.47
C LEU A 160 -6.37 18.54 15.71
N PRO A 161 -7.70 18.32 15.61
CA PRO A 161 -8.44 17.64 16.65
C PRO A 161 -7.83 16.27 16.96
N LEU A 162 -7.85 15.82 18.22
CA LEU A 162 -7.20 14.57 18.63
C LEU A 162 -7.62 13.35 17.78
N THR A 163 -8.90 13.25 17.42
CA THR A 163 -9.39 12.15 16.56
C THR A 163 -8.71 12.15 15.18
N TRP A 164 -8.51 13.35 14.61
CA TRP A 164 -7.77 13.52 13.35
C TRP A 164 -6.27 13.27 13.53
N GLY A 165 -5.73 13.67 14.67
CA GLY A 165 -4.36 13.34 15.06
C GLY A 165 -4.13 11.84 15.19
N PHE A 166 -5.08 11.09 15.78
CA PHE A 166 -5.01 9.63 15.81
C PHE A 166 -5.16 9.00 14.42
N MET A 167 -6.03 9.54 13.55
CA MET A 167 -6.08 9.10 12.15
C MET A 167 -4.72 9.26 11.46
N LEU A 168 -4.10 10.45 11.60
CA LEU A 168 -2.76 10.71 11.10
C LEU A 168 -1.74 9.74 11.69
N GLY A 169 -1.81 9.50 13.00
CA GLY A 169 -0.94 8.56 13.69
C GLY A 169 -1.04 7.13 13.15
N PHE A 170 -2.26 6.64 12.90
CA PHE A 170 -2.45 5.33 12.29
C PHE A 170 -2.00 5.28 10.82
N VAL A 171 -2.16 6.37 10.05
CA VAL A 171 -1.58 6.46 8.71
C VAL A 171 -0.06 6.31 8.77
N LEU A 172 0.61 6.96 9.72
CA LEU A 172 2.06 6.84 9.90
C LEU A 172 2.47 5.51 10.56
N GLY A 173 1.60 4.91 11.38
CA GLY A 173 1.91 3.75 12.21
C GLY A 173 2.30 2.49 11.45
N ALA A 174 1.93 2.33 10.18
CA ALA A 174 2.26 1.16 9.38
C ALA A 174 3.64 1.22 8.75
N VAL A 175 4.35 0.09 8.73
CA VAL A 175 5.56 -0.13 7.91
C VAL A 175 5.17 -0.61 6.52
N SER A 176 5.95 -0.30 5.49
CA SER A 176 5.61 -0.70 4.13
C SER A 176 6.12 -2.09 3.74
N PRO A 177 5.24 -3.08 3.52
CA PRO A 177 5.64 -4.37 2.97
C PRO A 177 6.26 -4.26 1.57
N ALA A 178 5.83 -3.29 0.76
CA ALA A 178 6.35 -3.10 -0.59
C ALA A 178 7.85 -2.73 -0.63
N VAL A 179 8.40 -2.23 0.46
CA VAL A 179 9.83 -1.90 0.59
C VAL A 179 10.54 -2.97 1.42
N VAL A 180 9.96 -3.39 2.52
CA VAL A 180 10.59 -4.32 3.47
C VAL A 180 10.68 -5.72 2.89
N VAL A 181 9.58 -6.27 2.33
CA VAL A 181 9.54 -7.66 1.86
C VAL A 181 10.58 -7.96 0.78
N PRO A 182 10.69 -7.18 -0.32
CA PRO A 182 11.73 -7.44 -1.32
C PRO A 182 13.15 -7.38 -0.73
N SER A 183 13.39 -6.44 0.17
CA SER A 183 14.70 -6.29 0.83
C SER A 183 15.01 -7.48 1.73
N MET A 184 14.03 -7.98 2.50
CA MET A 184 14.19 -9.16 3.35
C MET A 184 14.40 -10.44 2.54
N LEU A 185 13.72 -10.60 1.41
CA LEU A 185 13.91 -11.76 0.52
C LEU A 185 15.32 -11.78 -0.10
N ILE A 186 15.89 -10.61 -0.44
CA ILE A 186 17.27 -10.52 -0.91
C ILE A 186 18.23 -10.96 0.20
N LEU A 187 18.11 -10.40 1.41
CA LEU A 187 18.96 -10.76 2.56
C LEU A 187 18.83 -12.24 2.92
N GLN A 188 17.63 -12.80 2.85
CA GLN A 188 17.37 -14.23 3.08
C GLN A 188 18.07 -15.11 2.06
N LYS A 189 18.00 -14.77 0.75
CA LYS A 189 18.73 -15.48 -0.32
C LYS A 189 20.24 -15.43 -0.14
N GLU A 190 20.77 -14.31 0.35
CA GLU A 190 22.18 -14.13 0.64
C GLU A 190 22.61 -14.79 1.96
N GLY A 191 21.66 -15.29 2.76
CA GLY A 191 21.88 -16.00 4.02
C GLY A 191 22.07 -15.09 5.23
N PHE A 192 21.70 -13.81 5.16
CA PHE A 192 21.82 -12.87 6.27
C PHE A 192 20.64 -12.95 7.24
N GLY A 193 20.91 -13.16 8.53
CA GLY A 193 19.92 -13.18 9.62
C GLY A 193 18.96 -14.36 9.62
N VAL A 194 19.21 -15.39 8.80
CA VAL A 194 18.31 -16.54 8.60
C VAL A 194 18.29 -17.43 9.84
N GLU A 195 19.43 -17.68 10.50
CA GLU A 195 19.52 -18.54 11.70
C GLU A 195 18.59 -18.07 12.83
N LYS A 196 18.43 -16.76 12.98
CA LYS A 196 17.54 -16.17 14.00
C LYS A 196 16.16 -15.82 13.45
N GLY A 197 15.86 -16.14 12.19
CA GLY A 197 14.60 -15.88 11.55
C GLY A 197 14.24 -14.39 11.42
N ILE A 198 15.24 -13.48 11.39
CA ILE A 198 15.01 -12.03 11.36
C ILE A 198 14.21 -11.60 10.10
N PRO A 199 14.55 -12.04 8.86
CA PRO A 199 13.76 -11.68 7.70
C PRO A 199 12.31 -12.12 7.80
N THR A 200 12.05 -13.35 8.22
CA THR A 200 10.70 -13.90 8.40
C THR A 200 9.92 -13.17 9.50
N LEU A 201 10.59 -12.81 10.61
CA LEU A 201 9.99 -12.02 11.68
C LEU A 201 9.52 -10.65 11.16
N LEU A 202 10.38 -9.96 10.41
CA LEU A 202 10.08 -8.62 9.89
C LEU A 202 8.93 -8.64 8.88
N MET A 203 8.90 -9.65 7.99
CA MET A 203 7.79 -9.82 7.04
C MET A 203 6.47 -10.11 7.76
N ALA A 204 6.46 -11.04 8.72
CA ALA A 204 5.25 -11.39 9.45
C ALA A 204 4.75 -10.24 10.35
N ALA A 205 5.65 -9.62 11.12
CA ALA A 205 5.28 -8.50 12.00
C ALA A 205 4.77 -7.28 11.22
N GLY A 206 5.33 -6.99 10.03
CA GLY A 206 4.88 -5.91 9.17
C GLY A 206 3.43 -6.09 8.70
N SER A 207 3.02 -7.31 8.36
CA SER A 207 1.63 -7.58 7.97
C SER A 207 0.63 -7.33 9.10
N PHE A 208 1.01 -7.62 10.36
CA PHE A 208 0.15 -7.32 11.52
C PHE A 208 0.14 -5.83 11.87
N ASP A 209 1.26 -5.15 11.70
CA ASP A 209 1.37 -3.70 11.83
C ASP A 209 0.38 -2.98 10.90
N ASP A 210 0.30 -3.42 9.64
CA ASP A 210 -0.65 -2.90 8.66
C ASP A 210 -2.11 -3.07 9.10
N ILE A 211 -2.47 -4.25 9.63
CA ILE A 211 -3.84 -4.52 10.10
C ILE A 211 -4.21 -3.58 11.26
N LEU A 212 -3.31 -3.42 12.22
CA LEU A 212 -3.55 -2.52 13.35
C LEU A 212 -3.73 -1.09 12.88
N ALA A 213 -2.85 -0.61 12.00
CA ALA A 213 -2.91 0.74 11.47
C ALA A 213 -4.21 1.00 10.69
N ILE A 214 -4.59 0.09 9.80
CA ILE A 214 -5.82 0.24 9.00
C ILE A 214 -7.07 0.16 9.86
N THR A 215 -7.12 -0.79 10.81
CA THR A 215 -8.26 -0.93 11.72
C THR A 215 -8.42 0.28 12.63
N GLY A 216 -7.31 0.76 13.20
CA GLY A 216 -7.29 1.95 14.05
C GLY A 216 -7.68 3.21 13.27
N PHE A 217 -7.15 3.40 12.06
CA PHE A 217 -7.53 4.49 11.18
C PHE A 217 -9.03 4.49 10.89
N ASN A 218 -9.58 3.34 10.48
CA ASN A 218 -11.01 3.21 10.18
C ASN A 218 -11.89 3.50 11.39
N THR A 219 -11.48 3.07 12.58
CA THR A 219 -12.19 3.37 13.84
C THR A 219 -12.19 4.86 14.11
N CYS A 220 -11.06 5.54 13.97
CA CYS A 220 -10.97 7.00 14.12
C CYS A 220 -11.76 7.75 13.06
N LEU A 221 -11.76 7.26 11.81
CA LEU A 221 -12.56 7.81 10.71
C LEU A 221 -14.06 7.77 11.06
N ALA A 222 -14.53 6.62 11.53
CA ALA A 222 -15.92 6.45 11.97
C ALA A 222 -16.28 7.44 13.11
N MET A 223 -15.39 7.59 14.08
CA MET A 223 -15.60 8.54 15.19
C MET A 223 -15.62 10.01 14.72
N ALA A 224 -14.71 10.40 13.83
CA ALA A 224 -14.60 11.77 13.34
C ALA A 224 -15.83 12.21 12.52
N PHE A 225 -16.41 11.28 11.77
CA PHE A 225 -17.57 11.56 10.90
C PHE A 225 -18.91 11.17 11.51
N SER A 226 -18.96 10.75 12.78
CA SER A 226 -20.20 10.51 13.49
C SER A 226 -20.83 11.84 13.96
N THR A 227 -22.16 11.90 13.92
CA THR A 227 -22.94 13.02 14.45
C THR A 227 -23.49 12.62 15.84
N GLY A 228 -23.23 13.42 16.88
CA GLY A 228 -23.78 13.18 18.20
C GLY A 228 -22.77 13.36 19.35
N SER A 229 -23.08 12.82 20.53
CA SER A 229 -22.20 12.89 21.70
C SER A 229 -20.96 12.01 21.50
N THR A 230 -19.88 12.31 22.24
CA THR A 230 -18.63 11.52 22.21
C THR A 230 -18.87 10.02 22.44
N ILE A 231 -19.83 9.67 23.31
CA ILE A 231 -20.20 8.29 23.58
C ILE A 231 -20.78 7.61 22.32
N ASN A 232 -21.68 8.29 21.60
CA ASN A 232 -22.26 7.77 20.36
C ASN A 232 -21.16 7.56 19.28
N SER A 233 -20.17 8.44 19.24
CA SER A 233 -19.04 8.33 18.31
C SER A 233 -18.18 7.10 18.59
N ILE A 234 -17.89 6.83 19.87
CA ILE A 234 -17.15 5.65 20.30
C ILE A 234 -17.96 4.37 20.02
N VAL A 235 -19.24 4.35 20.37
CA VAL A 235 -20.13 3.22 20.11
C VAL A 235 -20.19 2.91 18.61
N ARG A 236 -20.29 3.93 17.77
CA ARG A 236 -20.30 3.78 16.32
C ARG A 236 -18.98 3.20 15.81
N GLY A 237 -17.83 3.68 16.28
CA GLY A 237 -16.54 3.12 15.91
C GLY A 237 -16.42 1.63 16.26
N VAL A 238 -16.84 1.25 17.48
CA VAL A 238 -16.88 -0.17 17.89
C VAL A 238 -17.86 -0.96 17.03
N LEU A 239 -19.04 -0.41 16.74
CA LEU A 239 -20.03 -1.08 15.89
C LEU A 239 -19.49 -1.34 14.48
N GLU A 240 -18.78 -0.38 13.88
CA GLU A 240 -18.16 -0.57 12.55
C GLU A 240 -17.13 -1.70 12.55
N VAL A 241 -16.33 -1.83 13.60
CA VAL A 241 -15.39 -2.95 13.77
C VAL A 241 -16.16 -4.28 13.88
N VAL A 242 -17.21 -4.36 14.71
CA VAL A 242 -18.01 -5.55 14.87
C VAL A 242 -18.71 -5.96 13.56
N VAL A 243 -19.32 -5.01 12.87
CA VAL A 243 -19.96 -5.23 11.57
C VAL A 243 -18.95 -5.69 10.53
N GLY A 244 -17.78 -5.06 10.46
CA GLY A 244 -16.70 -5.44 9.55
C GLY A 244 -16.21 -6.87 9.78
N ILE A 245 -15.99 -7.24 11.04
CA ILE A 245 -15.59 -8.62 11.40
C ILE A 245 -16.71 -9.60 11.07
N ALA A 246 -17.95 -9.34 11.45
CA ALA A 246 -19.08 -10.24 11.23
C ALA A 246 -19.31 -10.49 9.72
N ALA A 247 -19.33 -9.44 8.91
CA ALA A 247 -19.44 -9.55 7.46
C ALA A 247 -18.23 -10.28 6.85
N GLY A 248 -17.02 -9.98 7.33
CA GLY A 248 -15.80 -10.66 6.90
C GLY A 248 -15.78 -12.14 7.22
N LEU A 249 -16.28 -12.55 8.40
CA LEU A 249 -16.47 -13.95 8.75
C LEU A 249 -17.49 -14.62 7.82
N ALA A 250 -18.64 -13.98 7.56
CA ALA A 250 -19.66 -14.53 6.68
C ALA A 250 -19.13 -14.74 5.25
N PHE A 251 -18.45 -13.75 4.66
CA PHE A 251 -17.83 -13.87 3.33
C PHE A 251 -16.66 -14.86 3.32
N GLY A 252 -15.85 -14.89 4.36
CA GLY A 252 -14.74 -15.84 4.49
C GLY A 252 -15.24 -17.29 4.60
N PHE A 253 -16.30 -17.55 5.36
CA PHE A 253 -16.96 -18.86 5.40
C PHE A 253 -17.57 -19.22 4.05
N PHE A 254 -18.20 -18.27 3.34
CA PHE A 254 -18.69 -18.51 1.99
C PHE A 254 -17.54 -18.93 1.06
N LEU A 255 -16.43 -18.21 1.04
CA LEU A 255 -15.27 -18.54 0.20
C LEU A 255 -14.57 -19.84 0.59
N ARG A 256 -14.69 -20.30 1.83
CA ARG A 256 -14.19 -21.59 2.27
C ARG A 256 -14.84 -22.76 1.52
N TYR A 257 -16.13 -22.65 1.23
CA TYR A 257 -16.93 -23.71 0.62
C TYR A 257 -17.12 -23.50 -0.89
N PHE A 258 -17.11 -22.25 -1.35
CA PHE A 258 -17.37 -21.89 -2.74
C PHE A 258 -16.21 -21.09 -3.33
N PRO A 259 -15.77 -21.40 -4.59
CA PRO A 259 -16.18 -22.52 -5.44
C PRO A 259 -15.61 -23.85 -4.96
N SER A 260 -16.34 -24.93 -5.22
CA SER A 260 -15.89 -26.29 -4.92
C SER A 260 -14.69 -26.70 -5.79
N LYS A 261 -13.84 -27.62 -5.28
CA LYS A 261 -12.56 -27.98 -5.91
C LYS A 261 -12.71 -28.71 -7.27
N ASP A 262 -13.87 -29.28 -7.55
CA ASP A 262 -14.21 -29.99 -8.78
C ASP A 262 -14.44 -29.07 -9.99
N GLN A 263 -14.56 -27.76 -9.77
CA GLN A 263 -14.85 -26.81 -10.83
C GLN A 263 -13.61 -26.49 -11.68
N LYS A 264 -13.80 -26.40 -13.01
CA LYS A 264 -12.76 -25.91 -13.92
C LYS A 264 -12.37 -24.47 -13.60
N TYR A 265 -11.06 -24.15 -13.68
CA TYR A 265 -10.50 -22.83 -13.41
C TYR A 265 -10.80 -22.31 -11.99
N VAL A 266 -10.76 -23.20 -11.00
CA VAL A 266 -11.13 -22.87 -9.61
C VAL A 266 -10.35 -21.68 -9.04
N ASN A 267 -9.05 -21.57 -9.32
CA ASN A 267 -8.20 -20.47 -8.82
C ASN A 267 -8.62 -19.11 -9.39
N TRP A 268 -9.02 -19.05 -10.66
CA TRP A 268 -9.58 -17.84 -11.26
C TRP A 268 -10.91 -17.44 -10.62
N LYS A 269 -11.80 -18.40 -10.40
CA LYS A 269 -13.09 -18.16 -9.74
C LYS A 269 -12.92 -17.70 -8.30
N ARG A 270 -11.98 -18.28 -7.55
CA ARG A 270 -11.64 -17.86 -6.19
C ARG A 270 -11.10 -16.43 -6.16
N SER A 271 -10.15 -16.12 -7.04
CA SER A 271 -9.59 -14.76 -7.13
C SER A 271 -10.64 -13.74 -7.52
N TYR A 272 -11.51 -14.08 -8.49
CA TYR A 272 -12.61 -13.20 -8.90
C TYR A 272 -13.60 -12.96 -7.76
N LEU A 273 -14.07 -14.01 -7.08
CA LEU A 273 -15.00 -13.88 -5.96
C LEU A 273 -14.37 -13.09 -4.80
N LEU A 274 -13.11 -13.37 -4.47
CA LEU A 274 -12.41 -12.63 -3.44
C LEU A 274 -12.32 -11.14 -3.75
N LEU A 275 -11.88 -10.78 -4.96
CA LEU A 275 -11.76 -9.38 -5.38
C LEU A 275 -13.14 -8.71 -5.49
N ALA A 276 -14.12 -9.40 -6.05
CA ALA A 276 -15.48 -8.87 -6.17
C ALA A 276 -16.12 -8.60 -4.80
N LEU A 277 -16.01 -9.55 -3.85
CA LEU A 277 -16.49 -9.36 -2.48
C LEU A 277 -15.73 -8.27 -1.73
N SER A 278 -14.42 -8.16 -1.95
CA SER A 278 -13.58 -7.10 -1.35
C SER A 278 -14.00 -5.71 -1.83
N ILE A 279 -14.15 -5.54 -3.15
CA ILE A 279 -14.62 -4.27 -3.74
C ILE A 279 -16.07 -3.99 -3.28
N PHE A 280 -16.93 -4.99 -3.31
CA PHE A 280 -18.31 -4.86 -2.83
C PHE A 280 -18.36 -4.43 -1.37
N ALA A 281 -17.54 -5.03 -0.48
CA ALA A 281 -17.48 -4.67 0.93
C ALA A 281 -17.08 -3.20 1.13
N VAL A 282 -16.05 -2.72 0.42
CA VAL A 282 -15.58 -1.33 0.53
C VAL A 282 -16.65 -0.35 0.05
N PHE A 283 -17.26 -0.57 -1.12
CA PHE A 283 -18.24 0.38 -1.65
C PHE A 283 -19.59 0.30 -0.93
N SER A 284 -20.05 -0.88 -0.55
CA SER A 284 -21.29 -1.02 0.22
C SER A 284 -21.18 -0.39 1.60
N SER A 285 -20.04 -0.53 2.27
CA SER A 285 -19.81 0.11 3.56
C SER A 285 -19.89 1.63 3.48
N LEU A 286 -19.34 2.22 2.41
CA LEU A 286 -19.47 3.66 2.14
C LEU A 286 -20.93 4.05 1.90
N ALA A 287 -21.67 3.28 1.11
CA ALA A 287 -23.07 3.54 0.79
C ALA A 287 -23.99 3.45 2.01
N PHE A 288 -23.73 2.49 2.92
CA PHE A 288 -24.46 2.35 4.18
C PHE A 288 -24.00 3.29 5.29
N GLY A 289 -22.99 4.12 5.04
CA GLY A 289 -22.49 5.08 6.03
C GLY A 289 -21.61 4.46 7.13
N PHE A 290 -21.01 3.30 6.88
CA PHE A 290 -20.04 2.60 7.74
C PHE A 290 -18.66 2.50 7.09
N PRO A 291 -17.98 3.63 6.78
CA PRO A 291 -16.80 3.66 5.92
C PRO A 291 -15.63 2.80 6.44
N GLY A 292 -15.55 2.57 7.75
CA GLY A 292 -14.49 1.76 8.36
C GLY A 292 -14.69 0.25 8.24
N SER A 293 -15.93 -0.21 8.11
CA SER A 293 -16.24 -1.64 8.16
C SER A 293 -15.79 -2.41 6.91
N GLY A 294 -15.81 -1.79 5.72
CA GLY A 294 -15.51 -2.46 4.45
C GLY A 294 -14.07 -2.93 4.32
N GLY A 295 -13.13 -2.10 4.76
CA GLY A 295 -11.71 -2.47 4.76
C GLY A 295 -11.42 -3.65 5.71
N LEU A 296 -11.97 -3.62 6.91
CA LEU A 296 -11.82 -4.70 7.88
C LEU A 296 -12.52 -5.99 7.41
N CYS A 297 -13.71 -5.88 6.82
CA CYS A 297 -14.40 -6.99 6.18
C CYS A 297 -13.52 -7.67 5.12
N THR A 298 -12.89 -6.89 4.24
CA THR A 298 -11.97 -7.38 3.21
C THR A 298 -10.79 -8.15 3.81
N LEU A 299 -10.15 -7.60 4.84
CA LEU A 299 -9.03 -8.24 5.53
C LEU A 299 -9.43 -9.59 6.13
N VAL A 300 -10.52 -9.62 6.89
CA VAL A 300 -11.01 -10.84 7.56
C VAL A 300 -11.43 -11.90 6.53
N THR A 301 -12.15 -11.49 5.48
CA THR A 301 -12.54 -12.37 4.36
C THR A 301 -11.33 -13.03 3.73
N SER A 302 -10.33 -12.23 3.37
CA SER A 302 -9.13 -12.68 2.67
C SER A 302 -8.25 -13.57 3.54
N PHE A 303 -8.15 -13.27 4.83
CA PHE A 303 -7.43 -14.10 5.80
C PHE A 303 -8.06 -15.50 5.95
N LEU A 304 -9.38 -15.55 6.12
CA LEU A 304 -10.09 -16.83 6.24
C LEU A 304 -10.02 -17.64 4.94
N ALA A 305 -10.14 -16.99 3.80
CA ALA A 305 -9.97 -17.60 2.49
C ALA A 305 -8.54 -18.16 2.34
N GLY A 306 -7.51 -17.42 2.75
CA GLY A 306 -6.12 -17.85 2.73
C GLY A 306 -5.88 -19.10 3.59
N ILE A 307 -6.47 -19.17 4.77
CA ILE A 307 -6.42 -20.39 5.62
C ILE A 307 -7.11 -21.57 4.94
N ALA A 308 -8.28 -21.33 4.34
CA ALA A 308 -9.07 -22.39 3.72
C ALA A 308 -8.43 -22.97 2.45
N TRP A 309 -7.68 -22.15 1.72
CA TRP A 309 -7.04 -22.53 0.46
C TRP A 309 -5.55 -22.89 0.59
N SER A 310 -5.08 -23.22 1.73
CA SER A 310 -3.65 -23.37 2.09
C SER A 310 -2.75 -23.96 0.99
N THR A 311 -3.20 -25.00 0.28
CA THR A 311 -2.47 -25.66 -0.82
C THR A 311 -2.52 -24.92 -2.17
N GLU A 312 -3.54 -24.09 -2.38
CA GLU A 312 -3.80 -23.40 -3.66
C GLU A 312 -3.69 -21.88 -3.52
N LYS A 313 -3.39 -21.41 -2.32
CA LYS A 313 -3.28 -20.01 -1.92
C LYS A 313 -2.35 -19.22 -2.83
N GLU A 314 -1.19 -19.78 -3.15
CA GLU A 314 -0.18 -19.12 -3.98
C GLU A 314 -0.67 -18.82 -5.41
N ALA A 315 -1.46 -19.73 -6.01
CA ALA A 315 -2.03 -19.50 -7.33
C ALA A 315 -3.06 -18.34 -7.31
N VAL A 316 -3.86 -18.23 -6.24
CA VAL A 316 -4.79 -17.11 -6.04
C VAL A 316 -4.03 -15.81 -5.79
N GLU A 317 -2.99 -15.81 -4.96
CA GLU A 317 -2.13 -14.66 -4.71
C GLU A 317 -1.49 -14.11 -5.97
N ARG A 318 -1.02 -14.98 -6.87
CA ARG A 318 -0.46 -14.54 -8.18
C ARG A 318 -1.49 -13.82 -9.03
N ILE A 319 -2.74 -14.29 -9.07
CA ILE A 319 -3.81 -13.62 -9.84
C ILE A 319 -4.18 -12.28 -9.21
N VAL A 320 -4.32 -12.22 -7.88
CA VAL A 320 -4.60 -10.97 -7.16
C VAL A 320 -3.44 -9.98 -7.31
N ALA A 321 -2.19 -10.47 -7.38
CA ALA A 321 -1.01 -9.65 -7.66
C ALA A 321 -1.08 -8.96 -9.02
N VAL A 322 -1.64 -9.62 -10.07
CA VAL A 322 -1.86 -8.97 -11.37
C VAL A 322 -2.79 -7.76 -11.22
N GLY A 323 -3.89 -7.90 -10.46
CA GLY A 323 -4.76 -6.77 -10.14
C GLY A 323 -3.99 -5.62 -9.46
N TRP A 324 -3.12 -5.94 -8.51
CA TRP A 324 -2.27 -4.95 -7.87
C TRP A 324 -1.30 -4.27 -8.84
N TYR A 325 -0.67 -4.99 -9.76
CA TYR A 325 0.21 -4.38 -10.77
C TYR A 325 -0.49 -3.35 -11.67
N ILE A 326 -1.80 -3.52 -11.90
CA ILE A 326 -2.61 -2.56 -12.65
C ILE A 326 -3.00 -1.36 -11.76
N PHE A 327 -3.44 -1.59 -10.53
CA PHE A 327 -3.96 -0.53 -9.67
C PHE A 327 -2.88 0.21 -8.88
N GLN A 328 -1.69 -0.34 -8.71
CA GLN A 328 -0.58 0.32 -8.03
C GLN A 328 -0.18 1.65 -8.69
N PRO A 329 0.07 1.74 -10.02
CA PRO A 329 0.36 3.01 -10.68
C PRO A 329 -0.77 4.04 -10.55
N LEU A 330 -2.03 3.58 -10.61
CA LEU A 330 -3.18 4.45 -10.41
C LEU A 330 -3.21 5.01 -8.98
N LEU A 331 -3.03 4.16 -7.97
CA LEU A 331 -3.05 4.59 -6.58
C LEU A 331 -1.99 5.66 -6.29
N PHE A 332 -0.72 5.33 -6.59
CA PHE A 332 0.39 6.25 -6.30
C PHE A 332 0.34 7.50 -7.17
N GLY A 333 -0.02 7.37 -8.44
CA GLY A 333 -0.19 8.51 -9.35
C GLY A 333 -1.30 9.45 -8.90
N LEU A 334 -2.47 8.92 -8.53
CA LEU A 334 -3.60 9.71 -8.04
C LEU A 334 -3.28 10.43 -6.73
N ILE A 335 -2.56 9.79 -5.80
CA ILE A 335 -2.13 10.45 -4.56
C ILE A 335 -1.16 11.58 -4.87
N GLY A 336 -0.19 11.35 -5.75
CA GLY A 336 0.72 12.40 -6.19
C GLY A 336 -0.03 13.58 -6.79
N SER A 337 -1.05 13.32 -7.61
CA SER A 337 -1.83 14.36 -8.29
C SER A 337 -2.80 15.15 -7.39
N GLU A 338 -3.06 14.70 -6.17
CA GLU A 338 -3.83 15.48 -5.19
C GLU A 338 -3.00 16.64 -4.58
N ILE A 339 -1.68 16.52 -4.57
CA ILE A 339 -0.79 17.49 -3.91
C ILE A 339 -0.42 18.62 -4.86
N SER A 340 -0.94 19.82 -4.60
CA SER A 340 -0.63 21.04 -5.33
C SER A 340 0.30 21.94 -4.50
N VAL A 341 1.49 22.23 -5.03
CA VAL A 341 2.46 23.14 -4.38
C VAL A 341 1.87 24.53 -4.18
N ALA A 342 1.05 25.00 -5.13
CA ALA A 342 0.44 26.31 -5.05
C ALA A 342 -0.56 26.46 -3.89
N SER A 343 -1.17 25.35 -3.45
CA SER A 343 -2.12 25.35 -2.34
C SER A 343 -1.48 25.01 -0.97
N LEU A 344 -0.22 24.58 -0.96
CA LEU A 344 0.49 24.22 0.26
C LEU A 344 1.10 25.47 0.91
N ASN A 345 0.79 25.68 2.18
CA ASN A 345 1.48 26.67 3.00
C ASN A 345 2.86 26.10 3.41
N PRO A 346 3.98 26.77 3.12
CA PRO A 346 5.32 26.30 3.51
C PRO A 346 5.46 26.03 5.01
N GLN A 347 4.78 26.80 5.84
CA GLN A 347 4.78 26.58 7.30
C GLN A 347 4.09 25.26 7.67
N THR A 348 2.94 24.95 7.06
CA THR A 348 2.23 23.68 7.27
C THR A 348 3.10 22.50 6.83
N VAL A 349 3.75 22.60 5.68
CA VAL A 349 4.68 21.55 5.21
C VAL A 349 5.83 21.36 6.20
N GLY A 350 6.41 22.43 6.73
CA GLY A 350 7.45 22.36 7.76
C GLY A 350 6.97 21.63 9.03
N LEU A 351 5.76 21.93 9.49
CA LEU A 351 5.15 21.25 10.64
C LEU A 351 4.85 19.77 10.35
N CYS A 352 4.38 19.45 9.14
CA CYS A 352 4.20 18.07 8.70
C CYS A 352 5.51 17.28 8.75
N VAL A 353 6.60 17.84 8.20
CA VAL A 353 7.93 17.20 8.22
C VAL A 353 8.45 17.06 9.64
N ALA A 354 8.28 18.06 10.49
CA ALA A 354 8.68 18.01 11.89
C ALA A 354 7.92 16.90 12.66
N THR A 355 6.60 16.83 12.49
CA THR A 355 5.76 15.79 13.09
C THR A 355 6.21 14.39 12.63
N LEU A 356 6.43 14.22 11.33
CA LEU A 356 6.93 12.96 10.76
C LEU A 356 8.30 12.57 11.33
N ALA A 357 9.24 13.52 11.37
CA ALA A 357 10.61 13.24 11.83
C ALA A 357 10.64 12.82 13.31
N VAL A 358 9.93 13.54 14.17
CA VAL A 358 9.87 13.22 15.60
C VAL A 358 9.14 11.88 15.83
N ALA A 359 7.99 11.66 15.17
CA ALA A 359 7.27 10.41 15.29
C ALA A 359 8.13 9.21 14.82
N LEU A 360 8.90 9.37 13.74
CA LEU A 360 9.80 8.35 13.22
C LEU A 360 10.95 8.02 14.19
N VAL A 361 11.55 9.03 14.82
CA VAL A 361 12.57 8.82 15.86
C VAL A 361 11.99 8.04 17.04
N ILE A 362 10.81 8.40 17.50
CA ILE A 362 10.10 7.70 18.59
C ILE A 362 9.80 6.25 18.16
N ARG A 363 9.40 6.02 16.91
CA ARG A 363 9.19 4.68 16.36
C ARG A 363 10.47 3.83 16.41
N ILE A 364 11.59 4.37 15.95
CA ILE A 364 12.88 3.66 15.95
C ILE A 364 13.27 3.26 17.38
N LEU A 365 13.16 4.20 18.33
CA LEU A 365 13.47 3.97 19.74
C LEU A 365 12.52 2.92 20.36
N SER A 366 11.23 3.04 20.12
CA SER A 366 10.25 2.08 20.63
C SER A 366 10.46 0.68 20.05
N THR A 367 10.78 0.57 18.75
CA THR A 367 11.11 -0.71 18.10
C THR A 367 12.34 -1.34 18.75
N TYR A 368 13.39 -0.57 19.01
CA TYR A 368 14.59 -1.03 19.69
C TYR A 368 14.27 -1.58 21.09
N VAL A 369 13.45 -0.90 21.86
CA VAL A 369 13.01 -1.35 23.20
C VAL A 369 12.21 -2.64 23.09
N MET A 370 11.26 -2.75 22.14
CA MET A 370 10.42 -3.93 21.97
C MET A 370 11.18 -5.19 21.59
N VAL A 371 12.29 -5.08 20.87
CA VAL A 371 13.13 -6.22 20.48
C VAL A 371 14.28 -6.48 21.48
N SER A 372 14.44 -5.66 22.53
CA SER A 372 15.56 -5.79 23.46
C SER A 372 15.55 -7.11 24.25
N CYS A 373 14.38 -7.67 24.52
CA CYS A 373 14.22 -8.95 25.26
C CYS A 373 13.99 -10.16 24.32
N ALA A 374 14.42 -10.09 23.06
CA ALA A 374 14.13 -11.12 22.05
C ALA A 374 15.33 -12.01 21.70
N GLY A 375 16.44 -11.94 22.44
CA GLY A 375 17.64 -12.75 22.19
C GLY A 375 18.51 -12.27 21.01
N PHE A 376 18.23 -11.10 20.44
CA PHE A 376 19.01 -10.52 19.36
C PHE A 376 20.26 -9.79 19.88
N ASN A 377 21.34 -9.80 19.09
CA ASN A 377 22.55 -9.04 19.36
C ASN A 377 22.30 -7.52 19.17
N PHE A 378 23.18 -6.70 19.75
CA PHE A 378 23.07 -5.23 19.65
C PHE A 378 22.92 -4.73 18.20
N LYS A 379 23.75 -5.24 17.27
CA LYS A 379 23.70 -4.88 15.85
C LYS A 379 22.37 -5.30 15.20
N GLU A 380 21.88 -6.51 15.50
CA GLU A 380 20.61 -7.02 15.01
C GLU A 380 19.41 -6.19 15.49
N LYS A 381 19.43 -5.74 16.77
CA LYS A 381 18.38 -4.86 17.30
C LYS A 381 18.34 -3.52 16.58
N ILE A 382 19.49 -2.93 16.31
CA ILE A 382 19.57 -1.69 15.51
C ILE A 382 19.05 -1.92 14.11
N PHE A 383 19.46 -3.01 13.44
CA PHE A 383 18.98 -3.34 12.11
C PHE A 383 17.44 -3.47 12.06
N ILE A 384 16.86 -4.24 13.01
CA ILE A 384 15.40 -4.42 13.09
C ILE A 384 14.70 -3.06 13.26
N SER A 385 15.24 -2.18 14.11
CA SER A 385 14.68 -0.85 14.35
C SER A 385 14.73 0.04 13.11
N LEU A 386 15.83 -0.02 12.37
CA LEU A 386 16.00 0.73 11.12
C LEU A 386 15.15 0.15 9.98
N ALA A 387 14.93 -1.17 9.95
CA ALA A 387 14.09 -1.82 8.98
C ALA A 387 12.59 -1.45 9.14
N TRP A 388 12.20 -0.82 10.26
CA TRP A 388 10.85 -0.34 10.55
C TRP A 388 10.58 1.10 10.07
N ILE A 389 11.56 1.73 9.37
CA ILE A 389 11.44 3.10 8.83
C ILE A 389 10.53 3.21 7.60
N PRO A 390 10.58 2.31 6.58
CA PRO A 390 9.92 2.56 5.31
C PRO A 390 8.40 2.63 5.42
N LYS A 391 7.82 3.68 4.82
CA LYS A 391 6.38 3.91 4.73
C LYS A 391 6.01 4.09 3.26
N ALA A 392 4.98 3.40 2.77
CA ALA A 392 4.51 3.58 1.39
C ALA A 392 3.08 3.09 1.16
N THR A 393 2.82 1.77 1.17
CA THR A 393 1.59 1.18 0.65
C THR A 393 0.36 1.50 1.48
N VAL A 394 0.45 1.41 2.80
CA VAL A 394 -0.67 1.72 3.69
C VAL A 394 -0.94 3.23 3.70
N GLN A 395 0.12 4.06 3.75
CA GLN A 395 0.01 5.52 3.66
C GLN A 395 -0.71 5.94 2.37
N ALA A 396 -0.36 5.30 1.25
CA ALA A 396 -1.03 5.53 -0.02
C ALA A 396 -2.50 5.06 0.00
N ALA A 397 -2.76 3.90 0.61
CA ALA A 397 -4.09 3.30 0.60
C ALA A 397 -5.10 4.05 1.45
N ILE A 398 -4.72 4.47 2.67
CA ILE A 398 -5.64 5.11 3.62
C ILE A 398 -5.45 6.61 3.78
N GLY A 399 -4.32 7.17 3.33
CA GLY A 399 -4.00 8.60 3.52
C GLY A 399 -4.99 9.56 2.88
N SER A 400 -5.62 9.20 1.77
CA SER A 400 -6.62 10.02 1.09
C SER A 400 -8.06 9.76 1.55
N VAL A 401 -8.33 8.65 2.26
CA VAL A 401 -9.70 8.22 2.58
C VAL A 401 -10.44 9.25 3.45
N ALA A 402 -9.75 9.89 4.38
CA ALA A 402 -10.35 10.93 5.22
C ALA A 402 -10.76 12.17 4.41
N LEU A 403 -9.91 12.59 3.45
CA LEU A 403 -10.21 13.69 2.53
C LEU A 403 -11.39 13.33 1.61
N ASP A 404 -11.38 12.14 1.02
CA ASP A 404 -12.45 11.68 0.13
C ASP A 404 -13.80 11.61 0.87
N THR A 405 -13.78 11.16 2.13
CA THR A 405 -14.98 11.12 2.98
C THR A 405 -15.47 12.53 3.32
N ALA A 406 -14.57 13.48 3.61
CA ALA A 406 -14.90 14.87 3.88
C ALA A 406 -15.53 15.56 2.65
N ARG A 407 -14.95 15.38 1.47
CA ARG A 407 -15.49 15.85 0.17
C ARG A 407 -16.87 15.28 -0.12
N GLY A 408 -17.06 13.98 0.13
CA GLY A 408 -18.36 13.32 -0.04
C GLY A 408 -19.46 13.89 0.87
N LYS A 409 -19.08 14.41 2.05
CA LYS A 409 -19.98 15.09 3.00
C LYS A 409 -20.01 16.60 2.85
N GLN A 410 -19.28 17.19 1.91
CA GLN A 410 -19.20 18.63 1.63
C GLN A 410 -18.84 19.46 2.88
N ASN A 411 -17.94 18.97 3.72
CA ASN A 411 -17.50 19.63 4.94
C ASN A 411 -16.13 20.27 4.74
N VAL A 412 -16.09 21.57 4.48
CA VAL A 412 -14.87 22.33 4.14
C VAL A 412 -13.81 22.27 5.24
N GLN A 413 -14.21 22.30 6.54
CA GLN A 413 -13.28 22.21 7.64
C GLN A 413 -12.59 20.83 7.68
N TYR A 414 -13.35 19.77 7.46
CA TYR A 414 -12.83 18.39 7.44
C TYR A 414 -11.99 18.13 6.19
N GLU A 415 -12.29 18.81 5.08
CA GLU A 415 -11.42 18.76 3.89
C GLU A 415 -10.02 19.33 4.19
N GLY A 416 -9.93 20.42 4.96
CA GLY A 416 -8.65 20.96 5.42
C GLY A 416 -7.85 19.94 6.24
N TYR A 417 -8.46 19.35 7.25
CA TYR A 417 -7.81 18.30 8.06
C TYR A 417 -7.44 17.06 7.23
N GLY A 418 -8.32 16.65 6.30
CA GLY A 418 -8.05 15.54 5.38
C GLY A 418 -6.87 15.82 4.45
N MET A 419 -6.72 17.07 4.00
CA MET A 419 -5.57 17.50 3.19
C MET A 419 -4.27 17.46 3.99
N ASP A 420 -4.29 17.87 5.26
CA ASP A 420 -3.11 17.77 6.15
C ASP A 420 -2.69 16.31 6.34
N VAL A 421 -3.64 15.40 6.62
CA VAL A 421 -3.37 13.95 6.73
C VAL A 421 -2.76 13.41 5.44
N LEU A 422 -3.33 13.74 4.29
CA LEU A 422 -2.83 13.32 2.98
C LEU A 422 -1.43 13.89 2.70
N THR A 423 -1.17 15.14 3.07
CA THR A 423 0.13 15.78 2.88
C THR A 423 1.21 15.07 3.69
N VAL A 424 0.94 14.75 4.95
CA VAL A 424 1.89 13.97 5.78
C VAL A 424 2.08 12.57 5.22
N ALA A 425 1.01 11.91 4.76
CA ALA A 425 1.10 10.60 4.11
C ALA A 425 1.99 10.64 2.86
N PHE A 426 1.78 11.62 1.99
CA PHE A 426 2.59 11.84 0.78
C PHE A 426 4.08 12.07 1.12
N LEU A 427 4.37 12.99 2.05
CA LEU A 427 5.73 13.29 2.49
C LEU A 427 6.40 12.09 3.14
N SER A 428 5.64 11.30 3.92
CA SER A 428 6.17 10.09 4.54
C SER A 428 6.63 9.07 3.50
N ILE A 429 5.87 8.86 2.42
CA ILE A 429 6.23 7.97 1.31
C ILE A 429 7.49 8.51 0.60
N LEU A 430 7.44 9.79 0.23
CA LEU A 430 8.50 10.44 -0.54
C LEU A 430 9.86 10.38 0.17
N ILE A 431 9.86 10.57 1.48
CA ILE A 431 11.08 10.61 2.31
C ILE A 431 11.50 9.21 2.75
N THR A 432 10.59 8.44 3.35
CA THR A 432 10.99 7.24 4.07
C THR A 432 11.12 5.99 3.19
N ALA A 433 10.40 5.90 2.07
CA ALA A 433 10.51 4.73 1.20
C ALA A 433 11.90 4.57 0.57
N PRO A 434 12.51 5.62 -0.05
CA PRO A 434 13.86 5.52 -0.59
C PRO A 434 14.91 5.39 0.51
N ILE A 435 14.81 6.20 1.57
CA ILE A 435 15.76 6.17 2.69
C ILE A 435 15.74 4.79 3.36
N GLY A 436 14.58 4.24 3.62
CA GLY A 436 14.44 2.94 4.25
C GLY A 436 14.98 1.80 3.40
N ALA A 437 14.73 1.80 2.08
CA ALA A 437 15.30 0.82 1.16
C ALA A 437 16.84 0.86 1.18
N VAL A 438 17.41 2.05 1.12
CA VAL A 438 18.88 2.27 1.19
C VAL A 438 19.45 1.81 2.52
N ILE A 439 18.82 2.19 3.64
CA ILE A 439 19.28 1.80 4.98
C ILE A 439 19.27 0.28 5.12
N ILE A 440 18.20 -0.40 4.77
CA ILE A 440 18.09 -1.86 4.86
C ILE A 440 19.20 -2.53 4.04
N GLY A 441 19.39 -2.10 2.79
CA GLY A 441 20.41 -2.68 1.92
C GLY A 441 21.84 -2.48 2.38
N LEU A 442 22.15 -1.31 2.95
CA LEU A 442 23.51 -1.02 3.45
C LEU A 442 23.81 -1.65 4.82
N THR A 443 22.80 -1.71 5.69
CA THR A 443 23.00 -2.18 7.07
C THR A 443 22.80 -3.69 7.20
N GLY A 444 21.97 -4.31 6.38
CA GLY A 444 21.68 -5.75 6.41
C GLY A 444 22.96 -6.60 6.40
N PRO A 445 23.80 -6.53 5.35
CA PRO A 445 25.04 -7.31 5.29
C PRO A 445 26.07 -7.00 6.36
N LYS A 446 26.02 -5.79 6.96
CA LYS A 446 26.98 -5.35 7.99
C LYS A 446 26.54 -5.68 9.41
N MET A 447 25.25 -5.80 9.66
CA MET A 447 24.68 -5.94 11.01
C MET A 447 24.12 -7.33 11.29
N LEU A 448 23.72 -8.07 10.24
CA LEU A 448 23.20 -9.42 10.35
C LEU A 448 24.31 -10.46 10.20
N GLN A 449 24.18 -11.55 10.94
CA GLN A 449 25.07 -12.69 10.82
C GLN A 449 24.75 -13.48 9.55
N LYS A 450 25.78 -13.91 8.82
CA LYS A 450 25.63 -14.76 7.65
C LYS A 450 25.59 -16.22 8.09
N ALA A 451 24.56 -16.94 7.67
CA ALA A 451 24.39 -18.36 7.96
C ALA A 451 25.48 -19.21 7.28
N ASN A 452 25.88 -20.31 7.92
CA ASN A 452 26.77 -21.31 7.33
C ASN A 452 26.06 -22.02 6.17
N GLU A 453 26.84 -22.66 5.26
CA GLU A 453 26.29 -23.29 4.05
C GLU A 453 25.21 -24.36 4.35
N SER A 454 25.38 -25.15 5.42
CA SER A 454 24.41 -26.15 5.85
C SER A 454 23.05 -25.56 6.25
N SER A 455 23.04 -24.41 6.95
CA SER A 455 21.81 -23.70 7.35
C SER A 455 21.15 -22.97 6.16
N ARG A 456 21.90 -22.70 5.09
CA ARG A 456 21.37 -22.15 3.82
C ARG A 456 20.55 -23.17 3.06
N GLU A 457 21.01 -24.42 3.00
CA GLU A 457 20.29 -25.50 2.34
C GLU A 457 19.00 -25.89 3.09
N GLU A 458 19.00 -25.86 4.43
CA GLU A 458 17.79 -26.05 5.22
C GLU A 458 16.78 -24.92 5.03
N ALA A 459 17.21 -23.67 5.05
CA ALA A 459 16.34 -22.52 4.83
C ALA A 459 15.81 -22.44 3.39
N ALA A 460 16.58 -22.89 2.41
CA ALA A 460 16.13 -23.01 1.02
C ALA A 460 15.09 -24.13 0.87
N ARG A 461 15.26 -25.27 1.54
CA ARG A 461 14.29 -26.37 1.57
C ARG A 461 13.01 -26.00 2.35
N GLU A 462 13.10 -25.26 3.44
CA GLU A 462 11.92 -24.73 4.16
C GLU A 462 11.20 -23.64 3.32
N GLY A 463 11.92 -22.84 2.57
CA GLY A 463 11.35 -21.87 1.61
C GLY A 463 10.71 -22.53 0.40
N GLU A 464 11.26 -23.66 -0.10
CA GLU A 464 10.67 -24.46 -1.18
C GLU A 464 9.53 -25.35 -0.67
N SER A 465 9.59 -25.87 0.56
CA SER A 465 8.47 -26.62 1.16
C SER A 465 7.31 -25.75 1.63
N GLY A 466 7.51 -24.44 1.79
CA GLY A 466 6.44 -23.45 1.94
C GLY A 466 5.87 -22.97 0.60
N ILE A 467 6.44 -23.43 -0.52
CA ILE A 467 6.04 -23.11 -1.89
C ILE A 467 5.33 -24.32 -2.58
N VAL A 468 5.20 -25.46 -1.90
CA VAL A 468 4.45 -26.63 -2.39
C VAL A 468 3.03 -26.66 -1.84
#